data_ef4053cd6a3040ae0a9932af2d50c481
#
_entry.id   ef4053cd6a3040ae0a9932af2d50c481
#
_cell.length_a   1.000
_cell.length_b   1.000
_cell.length_c   1.000
_cell.angle_alpha   90.00
_cell.angle_beta   90.00
_cell.angle_gamma   90.00
#
_symmetry.space_group_name_H-M   'P 1'
#
loop_
_entity.id
_entity.type
_entity.pdbx_description
1 polymer ?
#
loop_
_entity_poly.entity_id
_entity_poly.type
_entity_poly.pdbx_seq_one_letter_code
_entity_poly.pdbx_strand_id
1 'polypeptide(L)'
;MPLDARIRARPALSHRAEENRNMHHEADVVVVGAGIFGCAVAWALGNQGRSVILLEKSLKEPDRIVGELLQPGGVTALEKLGLRECLDDIDAIKVYGYDVIYYGEEVRIPYPENATDTVQEINEKQSHSDEYRGTKRKRPEGRSFHHGRFIQRLRQKAMSNPNVTTIEATATELVRCGFTGHVLGVEATRNGEQESYFGNVTIIADGYASKFRKESRTDTPVVKSKFWGLELIDADLPMPNHGHVLLGEGSPVLLYQIGTHETRALVDIPENTPTASVKAGGVKGHLKNVVLPSLPKQVQPSFQAAIDRDRLRSMPNSWLPPTTNKTPGLILLGDAMNMRHPLTGGGMTVAFNDAVLLSELLSPEIVPDLDDTKLVLQQMRKFHWRRKGLTSVINILAQALYSLFAADDYQLKALQLGCFRYFKLGGNCIDGPVGLLAGIIRQPFVLFYHFFSVALYAIWIYITSASLFGMPIRAITSIGVFWKACVVIFPYIFSELQS
;
A
#
# COMPACT_ATOMS: atom_id res chain seq x y z
N MET A 1 -26.12 8.40 10.63
CA MET A 1 -25.89 9.78 10.13
C MET A 1 -24.68 9.76 9.22
N PRO A 2 -24.75 10.26 7.98
CA PRO A 2 -23.62 10.26 7.08
C PRO A 2 -22.47 11.11 7.64
N LEU A 3 -21.22 10.62 7.50
CA LEU A 3 -19.99 11.30 7.92
C LEU A 3 -19.83 12.69 7.29
N ASP A 4 -20.44 12.91 6.12
CA ASP A 4 -20.38 14.16 5.35
C ASP A 4 -20.95 15.39 6.05
N ALA A 5 -21.80 15.23 7.07
CA ALA A 5 -22.35 16.34 7.84
C ALA A 5 -21.43 16.86 8.95
N ARG A 6 -20.32 16.14 9.25
CA ARG A 6 -19.41 16.48 10.36
C ARG A 6 -18.13 17.21 9.96
N ILE A 7 -17.80 17.24 8.67
CA ILE A 7 -16.67 18.04 8.16
C ILE A 7 -17.20 19.45 7.80
N ARG A 8 -17.85 20.12 8.72
CA ARG A 8 -17.98 21.58 8.61
C ARG A 8 -16.61 22.15 8.97
N ALA A 9 -15.98 22.81 7.98
CA ALA A 9 -14.78 23.60 8.21
C ALA A 9 -14.98 24.45 9.46
N ARG A 10 -14.25 24.15 10.56
CA ARG A 10 -14.17 25.09 11.68
C ARG A 10 -13.51 26.36 11.16
N PRO A 11 -13.90 27.54 11.67
CA PRO A 11 -13.27 28.79 11.28
C PRO A 11 -11.75 28.65 11.42
N ALA A 12 -11.01 29.28 10.48
CA ALA A 12 -9.57 29.35 10.51
C ALA A 12 -9.09 29.60 11.95
N LEU A 13 -8.08 28.85 12.39
CA LEU A 13 -7.47 29.07 13.71
C LEU A 13 -7.16 30.55 13.88
N SER A 14 -7.23 31.03 15.11
CA SER A 14 -6.97 32.42 15.43
C SER A 14 -5.64 32.86 14.79
N HIS A 15 -5.55 34.09 14.38
CA HIS A 15 -4.32 34.75 13.87
C HIS A 15 -3.07 34.38 14.70
N ARG A 16 -3.26 34.17 16.01
CA ARG A 16 -2.21 33.72 16.93
C ARG A 16 -1.65 32.32 16.62
N ALA A 17 -2.47 31.38 16.19
CA ALA A 17 -1.97 30.05 15.87
C ALA A 17 -1.16 30.03 14.56
N GLU A 18 -1.53 30.87 13.61
CA GLU A 18 -0.74 31.09 12.39
C GLU A 18 0.59 31.76 12.69
N GLU A 19 0.58 32.79 13.55
CA GLU A 19 1.77 33.48 14.04
C GLU A 19 2.70 32.50 14.76
N ASN A 20 2.19 31.68 15.66
CA ASN A 20 2.98 30.65 16.36
C ASN A 20 3.69 29.71 15.38
N ARG A 21 2.98 29.20 14.34
CA ARG A 21 3.61 28.33 13.33
C ARG A 21 4.71 29.02 12.54
N ASN A 22 4.46 30.26 12.14
CA ASN A 22 5.36 30.96 11.23
C ASN A 22 6.55 31.64 11.93
N MET A 23 6.34 32.12 13.15
CA MET A 23 7.34 32.92 13.88
C MET A 23 8.03 32.12 15.01
N HIS A 24 7.30 31.23 15.66
CA HIS A 24 7.82 30.46 16.81
C HIS A 24 8.02 29.00 16.52
N HIS A 25 7.64 28.53 15.32
CA HIS A 25 7.71 27.12 14.90
C HIS A 25 6.98 26.17 15.87
N GLU A 26 5.85 26.63 16.42
CA GLU A 26 5.03 25.88 17.37
C GLU A 26 3.66 25.54 16.76
N ALA A 27 3.22 24.29 16.93
CA ALA A 27 1.92 23.79 16.45
C ALA A 27 1.36 22.72 17.39
N ASP A 28 0.09 22.35 17.21
CA ASP A 28 -0.46 21.15 17.86
C ASP A 28 0.24 19.89 17.37
N VAL A 29 0.57 19.85 16.07
CA VAL A 29 1.17 18.67 15.42
C VAL A 29 2.30 19.08 14.47
N VAL A 30 3.44 18.41 14.62
CA VAL A 30 4.55 18.45 13.65
C VAL A 30 4.52 17.14 12.85
N VAL A 31 4.41 17.24 11.51
CA VAL A 31 4.43 16.09 10.60
C VAL A 31 5.74 16.13 9.81
N VAL A 32 6.51 15.05 9.87
CA VAL A 32 7.79 14.88 9.14
C VAL A 32 7.58 14.01 7.91
N GLY A 33 7.69 14.61 6.73
CA GLY A 33 7.53 13.98 5.43
C GLY A 33 6.20 14.32 4.76
N ALA A 34 6.23 15.08 3.65
CA ALA A 34 5.08 15.40 2.81
C ALA A 34 4.92 14.38 1.67
N GLY A 35 4.89 13.09 2.03
CA GLY A 35 4.51 11.98 1.18
C GLY A 35 3.01 11.66 1.26
N ILE A 36 2.61 10.48 0.79
CA ILE A 36 1.20 10.01 0.76
C ILE A 36 0.52 10.17 2.13
N PHE A 37 1.10 9.58 3.18
CA PHE A 37 0.51 9.61 4.51
C PHE A 37 0.60 11.00 5.15
N GLY A 38 1.78 11.66 5.06
CA GLY A 38 2.00 12.95 5.73
C GLY A 38 1.09 14.05 5.19
N CYS A 39 0.90 14.16 3.87
CA CYS A 39 -0.05 15.12 3.30
C CYS A 39 -1.48 14.81 3.71
N ALA A 40 -1.88 13.54 3.70
CA ALA A 40 -3.24 13.14 4.05
C ALA A 40 -3.58 13.44 5.52
N VAL A 41 -2.65 13.13 6.43
CA VAL A 41 -2.87 13.38 7.86
C VAL A 41 -2.80 14.87 8.21
N ALA A 42 -1.88 15.64 7.59
CA ALA A 42 -1.80 17.09 7.79
C ALA A 42 -3.10 17.77 7.32
N TRP A 43 -3.60 17.40 6.15
CA TRP A 43 -4.89 17.86 5.65
C TRP A 43 -6.04 17.51 6.59
N ALA A 44 -6.13 16.25 7.03
CA ALA A 44 -7.23 15.76 7.87
C ALA A 44 -7.25 16.45 9.25
N LEU A 45 -6.10 16.57 9.90
CA LEU A 45 -5.97 17.25 11.20
C LEU A 45 -6.19 18.75 11.08
N GLY A 46 -5.67 19.39 10.02
CA GLY A 46 -5.92 20.79 9.73
C GLY A 46 -7.42 21.08 9.55
N ASN A 47 -8.16 20.23 8.85
CA ASN A 47 -9.63 20.35 8.71
C ASN A 47 -10.39 20.20 10.03
N GLN A 48 -9.80 19.57 11.02
CA GLN A 48 -10.35 19.47 12.38
C GLN A 48 -10.02 20.68 13.25
N GLY A 49 -9.31 21.67 12.70
CA GLY A 49 -8.89 22.88 13.41
C GLY A 49 -7.60 22.70 14.22
N ARG A 50 -6.86 21.61 14.02
CA ARG A 50 -5.51 21.48 14.61
C ARG A 50 -4.51 22.33 13.85
N SER A 51 -3.60 22.98 14.59
CA SER A 51 -2.45 23.66 14.02
C SER A 51 -1.40 22.64 13.59
N VAL A 52 -0.95 22.68 12.34
CA VAL A 52 -0.03 21.66 11.78
C VAL A 52 1.17 22.32 11.10
N ILE A 53 2.37 21.88 11.45
CA ILE A 53 3.58 22.14 10.67
C ILE A 53 3.92 20.84 9.90
N LEU A 54 4.03 20.96 8.57
CA LEU A 54 4.40 19.85 7.67
C LEU A 54 5.80 20.10 7.11
N LEU A 55 6.75 19.26 7.50
CA LEU A 55 8.16 19.35 7.07
C LEU A 55 8.43 18.37 5.93
N GLU A 56 9.08 18.82 4.88
CA GLU A 56 9.52 17.98 3.76
C GLU A 56 10.91 18.40 3.29
N LYS A 57 11.79 17.43 3.08
CA LYS A 57 13.17 17.68 2.64
C LYS A 57 13.28 18.28 1.23
N SER A 58 12.30 18.00 0.36
CA SER A 58 12.21 18.55 -1.00
C SER A 58 10.78 18.58 -1.47
N LEU A 59 10.30 19.76 -1.83
CA LEU A 59 8.97 19.98 -2.40
C LEU A 59 8.92 19.78 -3.91
N LYS A 60 10.06 19.46 -4.56
CA LYS A 60 10.10 19.09 -5.98
C LYS A 60 9.30 17.80 -6.21
N GLU A 61 8.81 17.64 -7.44
CA GLU A 61 8.11 16.42 -7.84
C GLU A 61 9.04 15.20 -7.66
N PRO A 62 8.64 14.21 -6.83
CA PRO A 62 9.46 13.04 -6.62
C PRO A 62 9.38 12.07 -7.80
N ASP A 63 10.52 11.58 -8.24
CA ASP A 63 10.62 10.59 -9.29
C ASP A 63 10.76 9.18 -8.66
N ARG A 64 9.65 8.46 -8.56
CA ARG A 64 9.57 7.10 -7.99
C ARG A 64 8.89 6.15 -8.95
N ILE A 65 9.30 4.88 -8.92
CA ILE A 65 8.80 3.79 -9.78
C ILE A 65 7.78 2.87 -9.11
N VAL A 66 7.45 3.11 -7.84
CA VAL A 66 6.51 2.32 -7.04
C VAL A 66 5.57 3.26 -6.29
N GLY A 67 4.35 2.80 -6.02
CA GLY A 67 3.28 3.63 -5.47
C GLY A 67 2.53 4.38 -6.57
N GLU A 68 2.35 3.73 -7.72
CA GLU A 68 1.69 4.26 -8.91
C GLU A 68 0.32 3.61 -9.15
N LEU A 69 -0.07 2.65 -8.32
CA LEU A 69 -1.39 1.98 -8.37
C LEU A 69 -2.09 2.12 -7.02
N LEU A 70 -3.24 2.76 -7.02
CA LEU A 70 -4.13 2.91 -5.87
C LEU A 70 -5.33 1.98 -6.03
N GLN A 71 -5.52 1.08 -5.07
CA GLN A 71 -6.63 0.16 -5.03
C GLN A 71 -7.97 0.86 -4.71
N PRO A 72 -9.14 0.29 -5.07
CA PRO A 72 -10.44 0.88 -4.81
C PRO A 72 -10.67 1.29 -3.34
N GLY A 73 -10.24 0.47 -2.37
CA GLY A 73 -10.33 0.83 -0.95
C GLY A 73 -9.50 2.06 -0.55
N GLY A 74 -8.45 2.37 -1.33
CA GLY A 74 -7.68 3.60 -1.19
C GLY A 74 -8.39 4.80 -1.81
N VAL A 75 -9.06 4.62 -2.95
CA VAL A 75 -9.90 5.68 -3.56
C VAL A 75 -11.04 6.06 -2.61
N THR A 76 -11.72 5.07 -2.02
CA THR A 76 -12.75 5.32 -0.99
C THR A 76 -12.20 6.04 0.23
N ALA A 77 -10.97 5.75 0.66
CA ALA A 77 -10.34 6.46 1.77
C ALA A 77 -10.02 7.92 1.40
N LEU A 78 -9.57 8.20 0.16
CA LEU A 78 -9.41 9.57 -0.35
C LEU A 78 -10.73 10.34 -0.35
N GLU A 79 -11.84 9.71 -0.75
CA GLU A 79 -13.18 10.32 -0.70
C GLU A 79 -13.55 10.71 0.73
N LYS A 80 -13.31 9.81 1.70
CA LYS A 80 -13.55 10.09 3.13
C LYS A 80 -12.72 11.24 3.68
N LEU A 81 -11.50 11.42 3.17
CA LEU A 81 -10.60 12.52 3.54
C LEU A 81 -10.91 13.83 2.80
N GLY A 82 -11.81 13.82 1.79
CA GLY A 82 -12.04 14.98 0.92
C GLY A 82 -10.87 15.26 -0.03
N LEU A 83 -10.09 14.22 -0.40
CA LEU A 83 -8.89 14.32 -1.23
C LEU A 83 -9.07 13.65 -2.60
N ARG A 84 -10.31 13.23 -2.96
CA ARG A 84 -10.59 12.50 -4.21
C ARG A 84 -10.15 13.29 -5.46
N GLU A 85 -10.31 14.60 -5.44
CA GLU A 85 -9.93 15.50 -6.53
C GLU A 85 -8.42 15.51 -6.83
N CYS A 86 -7.57 15.04 -5.90
CA CYS A 86 -6.14 14.90 -6.14
C CYS A 86 -5.80 13.85 -7.22
N LEU A 87 -6.77 13.03 -7.63
CA LEU A 87 -6.66 12.08 -8.74
C LEU A 87 -7.08 12.67 -10.09
N ASP A 88 -7.55 13.91 -10.12
CA ASP A 88 -7.98 14.58 -11.32
C ASP A 88 -6.81 15.41 -11.91
N ASP A 89 -6.80 15.58 -13.25
CA ASP A 89 -5.80 16.37 -13.99
C ASP A 89 -4.35 15.94 -13.82
N ILE A 90 -4.10 14.65 -13.51
CA ILE A 90 -2.76 14.05 -13.40
C ILE A 90 -2.52 12.94 -14.42
N ASP A 91 -3.38 12.83 -15.43
CA ASP A 91 -3.40 11.73 -16.41
C ASP A 91 -3.57 10.34 -15.75
N ALA A 92 -4.42 10.27 -14.71
CA ALA A 92 -4.66 9.04 -13.98
C ALA A 92 -5.58 8.08 -14.74
N ILE A 93 -5.14 6.85 -14.90
CA ILE A 93 -5.86 5.79 -15.60
C ILE A 93 -6.78 5.03 -14.63
N LYS A 94 -8.01 4.75 -15.04
CA LYS A 94 -8.93 3.89 -14.29
C LYS A 94 -8.47 2.45 -14.36
N VAL A 95 -8.52 1.74 -13.24
CA VAL A 95 -8.18 0.32 -13.16
C VAL A 95 -9.38 -0.44 -12.62
N TYR A 96 -9.77 -1.52 -13.32
CA TYR A 96 -10.97 -2.30 -13.01
C TYR A 96 -10.68 -3.71 -12.49
N GLY A 97 -9.41 -4.09 -12.40
CA GLY A 97 -8.97 -5.40 -11.95
C GLY A 97 -7.59 -5.76 -12.45
N TYR A 98 -7.36 -7.06 -12.54
CA TYR A 98 -6.10 -7.63 -13.00
C TYR A 98 -6.32 -8.63 -14.13
N ASP A 99 -5.29 -8.81 -14.93
CA ASP A 99 -5.12 -9.90 -15.86
C ASP A 99 -3.87 -10.70 -15.46
N VAL A 100 -4.06 -11.97 -15.08
CA VAL A 100 -2.95 -12.85 -14.66
C VAL A 100 -2.63 -13.80 -15.81
N ILE A 101 -1.41 -13.71 -16.30
CA ILE A 101 -0.89 -14.53 -17.39
C ILE A 101 0.09 -15.55 -16.79
N TYR A 102 -0.31 -16.83 -16.81
CA TYR A 102 0.47 -17.94 -16.29
C TYR A 102 0.90 -18.88 -17.43
N TYR A 103 2.18 -18.88 -17.78
CA TYR A 103 2.74 -19.63 -18.91
C TYR A 103 1.94 -19.45 -20.22
N GLY A 104 1.46 -18.23 -20.46
CA GLY A 104 0.66 -17.89 -21.65
C GLY A 104 -0.84 -18.16 -21.53
N GLU A 105 -1.32 -18.80 -20.46
CA GLU A 105 -2.74 -18.89 -20.15
C GLU A 105 -3.20 -17.66 -19.38
N GLU A 106 -4.35 -17.07 -19.74
CA GLU A 106 -4.90 -15.86 -19.12
C GLU A 106 -6.05 -16.17 -18.18
N VAL A 107 -6.15 -15.40 -17.09
CA VAL A 107 -7.34 -15.32 -16.25
C VAL A 107 -7.60 -13.87 -15.84
N ARG A 108 -8.81 -13.39 -16.15
CA ARG A 108 -9.27 -12.04 -15.81
C ARG A 108 -9.84 -12.03 -14.41
N ILE A 109 -9.39 -11.08 -13.62
CA ILE A 109 -9.69 -10.94 -12.20
C ILE A 109 -10.23 -9.53 -11.94
N PRO A 110 -11.51 -9.25 -12.30
CA PRO A 110 -12.12 -7.94 -12.12
C PRO A 110 -12.38 -7.65 -10.63
N TYR A 111 -12.40 -6.38 -10.24
CA TYR A 111 -12.89 -6.00 -8.92
C TYR A 111 -14.37 -6.41 -8.75
N PRO A 112 -14.78 -6.87 -7.55
CA PRO A 112 -16.15 -7.34 -7.32
C PRO A 112 -17.17 -6.20 -7.41
N GLU A 113 -18.35 -6.47 -7.98
CA GLU A 113 -19.41 -5.46 -8.20
C GLU A 113 -20.17 -5.08 -6.92
N ASN A 114 -20.20 -5.97 -5.93
CA ASN A 114 -21.03 -5.84 -4.72
C ASN A 114 -20.29 -5.28 -3.50
N ALA A 115 -19.17 -4.61 -3.70
CA ALA A 115 -18.23 -4.33 -2.62
C ALA A 115 -18.49 -3.05 -1.82
N THR A 116 -19.60 -2.34 -2.04
CA THR A 116 -19.91 -1.08 -1.35
C THR A 116 -20.84 -1.23 -0.15
N ASP A 117 -21.46 -2.38 0.05
CA ASP A 117 -22.42 -2.56 1.14
C ASP A 117 -21.73 -3.21 2.36
N THR A 118 -21.52 -2.45 3.42
CA THR A 118 -21.21 -3.01 4.75
C THR A 118 -22.40 -3.82 5.26
N VAL A 119 -22.18 -4.83 6.10
CA VAL A 119 -23.24 -5.68 6.68
C VAL A 119 -24.32 -4.84 7.38
N GLN A 120 -24.00 -3.64 7.87
CA GLN A 120 -24.96 -2.70 8.43
C GLN A 120 -25.89 -2.07 7.38
N GLU A 121 -25.35 -1.70 6.20
CA GLU A 121 -26.15 -1.16 5.09
C GLU A 121 -27.04 -2.24 4.45
N ILE A 122 -26.62 -3.51 4.47
CA ILE A 122 -27.43 -4.64 4.01
C ILE A 122 -28.65 -4.82 4.92
N ASN A 123 -28.50 -4.70 6.23
CA ASN A 123 -29.59 -4.84 7.20
C ASN A 123 -30.58 -3.64 7.15
N GLU A 124 -30.10 -2.42 6.87
CA GLU A 124 -30.96 -1.25 6.70
C GLU A 124 -31.71 -1.27 5.35
N LYS A 125 -31.11 -1.80 4.29
CA LYS A 125 -31.75 -1.92 2.95
C LYS A 125 -32.75 -3.07 2.84
N GLN A 126 -32.65 -4.11 3.65
CA GLN A 126 -33.67 -5.17 3.71
C GLN A 126 -35.01 -4.69 4.28
N SER A 127 -35.05 -3.56 4.98
CA SER A 127 -36.28 -2.96 5.51
C SER A 127 -37.05 -2.06 4.51
N HIS A 128 -36.46 -1.74 3.33
CA HIS A 128 -37.08 -0.89 2.30
C HIS A 128 -36.94 -1.51 0.90
N SER A 129 -37.52 -2.70 0.69
CA SER A 129 -37.19 -3.59 -0.42
C SER A 129 -37.90 -3.35 -1.76
N ASP A 130 -38.69 -2.30 -1.99
CA ASP A 130 -39.53 -2.23 -3.20
C ASP A 130 -39.20 -1.13 -4.23
N GLU A 131 -38.24 -0.23 -3.99
CA GLU A 131 -38.01 0.93 -4.89
C GLU A 131 -36.66 0.96 -5.63
N TYR A 132 -35.80 -0.08 -5.50
CA TYR A 132 -34.43 -0.05 -6.03
C TYR A 132 -34.16 -1.08 -7.14
N ARG A 133 -35.11 -1.32 -8.03
CA ARG A 133 -34.92 -2.11 -9.27
C ARG A 133 -34.56 -1.22 -10.44
N GLY A 134 -33.31 -0.83 -10.61
CA GLY A 134 -32.92 -0.12 -11.84
C GLY A 134 -31.55 0.55 -11.95
N THR A 135 -30.80 0.76 -10.88
CA THR A 135 -29.47 1.34 -10.99
C THR A 135 -28.42 0.24 -11.25
N LYS A 136 -27.82 0.24 -12.44
CA LYS A 136 -26.62 -0.57 -12.72
C LYS A 136 -25.59 -0.26 -11.65
N ARG A 137 -25.29 -1.23 -10.77
CA ARG A 137 -24.25 -1.08 -9.73
C ARG A 137 -22.92 -0.83 -10.43
N LYS A 138 -22.30 0.31 -10.15
CA LYS A 138 -21.03 0.69 -10.74
C LYS A 138 -19.94 -0.11 -10.05
N ARG A 139 -19.10 -0.82 -10.82
CA ARG A 139 -17.93 -1.54 -10.30
C ARG A 139 -16.98 -0.53 -9.66
N PRO A 140 -16.44 -0.81 -8.45
CA PRO A 140 -15.43 0.06 -7.85
C PRO A 140 -14.19 0.13 -8.74
N GLU A 141 -13.56 1.28 -8.79
CA GLU A 141 -12.39 1.52 -9.63
C GLU A 141 -11.17 1.87 -8.79
N GLY A 142 -10.02 1.31 -9.15
CA GLY A 142 -8.71 1.78 -8.73
C GLY A 142 -8.23 2.90 -9.65
N ARG A 143 -7.05 3.44 -9.34
CA ARG A 143 -6.36 4.45 -10.16
C ARG A 143 -4.89 4.11 -10.27
N SER A 144 -4.33 4.25 -11.46
CA SER A 144 -2.89 4.24 -11.67
C SER A 144 -2.44 5.57 -12.27
N PHE A 145 -1.25 6.02 -11.91
CA PHE A 145 -0.77 7.37 -12.23
C PHE A 145 0.74 7.49 -12.00
N HIS A 146 1.34 8.54 -12.52
CA HIS A 146 2.68 8.95 -12.13
C HIS A 146 2.70 9.38 -10.65
N HIS A 147 3.47 8.65 -9.82
CA HIS A 147 3.53 8.89 -8.38
C HIS A 147 3.83 10.35 -8.03
N GLY A 148 4.77 10.97 -8.74
CA GLY A 148 5.17 12.36 -8.50
C GLY A 148 4.03 13.35 -8.70
N ARG A 149 3.28 13.22 -9.80
CA ARG A 149 2.12 14.08 -10.11
C ARG A 149 1.07 13.99 -9.00
N PHE A 150 0.79 12.78 -8.52
CA PHE A 150 -0.17 12.58 -7.43
C PHE A 150 0.31 13.19 -6.10
N ILE A 151 1.60 13.02 -5.74
CA ILE A 151 2.19 13.65 -4.56
C ILE A 151 2.08 15.17 -4.64
N GLN A 152 2.33 15.78 -5.79
CA GLN A 152 2.22 17.23 -5.96
C GLN A 152 0.79 17.72 -5.73
N ARG A 153 -0.24 16.99 -6.19
CA ARG A 153 -1.64 17.34 -5.92
C ARG A 153 -1.96 17.25 -4.43
N LEU A 154 -1.50 16.20 -3.74
CA LEU A 154 -1.67 16.06 -2.29
C LEU A 154 -0.97 17.19 -1.51
N ARG A 155 0.25 17.57 -1.92
CA ARG A 155 0.99 18.69 -1.33
C ARG A 155 0.25 20.01 -1.54
N GLN A 156 -0.18 20.31 -2.76
CA GLN A 156 -0.97 21.50 -3.06
C GLN A 156 -2.24 21.57 -2.20
N LYS A 157 -2.91 20.42 -2.02
CA LYS A 157 -4.10 20.36 -1.17
C LYS A 157 -3.78 20.60 0.31
N ALA A 158 -2.73 19.99 0.85
CA ALA A 158 -2.28 20.25 2.22
C ALA A 158 -1.89 21.72 2.42
N MET A 159 -1.16 22.31 1.47
CA MET A 159 -0.76 23.73 1.49
C MET A 159 -1.94 24.70 1.41
N SER A 160 -3.06 24.31 0.79
CA SER A 160 -4.26 25.16 0.71
C SER A 160 -5.05 25.23 2.01
N ASN A 161 -4.70 24.41 3.01
CA ASN A 161 -5.38 24.41 4.30
C ASN A 161 -4.79 25.53 5.19
N PRO A 162 -5.60 26.49 5.69
CA PRO A 162 -5.12 27.62 6.48
C PRO A 162 -4.49 27.19 7.82
N ASN A 163 -4.78 25.97 8.28
CA ASN A 163 -4.25 25.41 9.52
C ASN A 163 -2.95 24.62 9.32
N VAL A 164 -2.45 24.53 8.08
CA VAL A 164 -1.23 23.77 7.73
C VAL A 164 -0.17 24.72 7.19
N THR A 165 0.99 24.78 7.84
CA THR A 165 2.17 25.46 7.31
C THR A 165 3.16 24.41 6.81
N THR A 166 3.42 24.41 5.49
CA THR A 166 4.39 23.48 4.88
C THR A 166 5.74 24.15 4.72
N ILE A 167 6.79 23.51 5.19
CA ILE A 167 8.16 24.04 5.21
C ILE A 167 9.11 23.06 4.53
N GLU A 168 9.90 23.54 3.56
CA GLU A 168 10.98 22.76 2.97
C GLU A 168 12.18 22.75 3.93
N ALA A 169 12.33 21.64 4.69
CA ALA A 169 13.39 21.44 5.66
C ALA A 169 13.67 19.93 5.83
N THR A 170 14.94 19.60 6.07
CA THR A 170 15.36 18.22 6.34
C THR A 170 15.38 17.99 7.85
N ALA A 171 14.40 17.27 8.39
CA ALA A 171 14.38 16.88 9.79
C ALA A 171 15.61 16.03 10.13
N THR A 172 16.31 16.33 11.20
CA THR A 172 17.60 15.74 11.56
C THR A 172 17.55 14.90 12.82
N GLU A 173 16.94 15.38 13.88
CA GLU A 173 16.88 14.73 15.20
C GLU A 173 15.54 14.99 15.87
N LEU A 174 15.19 14.14 16.87
CA LEU A 174 14.05 14.36 17.75
C LEU A 174 14.48 15.25 18.93
N VAL A 175 13.70 16.29 19.21
CA VAL A 175 13.83 17.08 20.43
C VAL A 175 13.10 16.37 21.55
N ARG A 176 13.79 16.06 22.66
CA ARG A 176 13.24 15.34 23.80
C ARG A 176 13.35 16.13 25.10
N CYS A 177 12.36 15.99 25.95
CA CYS A 177 12.45 16.43 27.33
C CYS A 177 13.52 15.61 28.08
N GLY A 178 14.54 16.26 28.63
CA GLY A 178 15.64 15.60 29.32
C GLY A 178 15.23 14.84 30.59
N PHE A 179 14.08 15.16 31.19
CA PHE A 179 13.57 14.51 32.39
C PHE A 179 12.65 13.33 32.11
N THR A 180 11.76 13.44 31.11
CA THR A 180 10.70 12.47 30.87
C THR A 180 10.94 11.62 29.62
N GLY A 181 11.87 12.03 28.75
CA GLY A 181 12.07 11.43 27.44
C GLY A 181 10.95 11.70 26.44
N HIS A 182 9.93 12.50 26.81
CA HIS A 182 8.82 12.92 25.94
C HIS A 182 9.37 13.64 24.70
N VAL A 183 8.86 13.30 23.52
CA VAL A 183 9.22 13.99 22.27
C VAL A 183 8.46 15.28 22.18
N LEU A 184 9.17 16.39 22.11
CA LEU A 184 8.63 17.75 22.05
C LEU A 184 8.56 18.30 20.62
N GLY A 185 9.29 17.66 19.68
CA GLY A 185 9.39 18.13 18.30
C GLY A 185 10.57 17.54 17.56
N VAL A 186 11.04 18.25 16.55
CA VAL A 186 12.20 17.87 15.75
C VAL A 186 13.13 19.05 15.49
N GLU A 187 14.41 18.75 15.38
CA GLU A 187 15.37 19.63 14.71
C GLU A 187 15.36 19.38 13.22
N ALA A 188 15.50 20.43 12.44
CA ALA A 188 15.59 20.35 10.99
C ALA A 188 16.58 21.36 10.44
N THR A 189 17.20 21.02 9.32
CA THR A 189 18.06 21.94 8.56
C THR A 189 17.25 22.59 7.46
N ARG A 190 17.18 23.93 7.48
CA ARG A 190 16.54 24.77 6.46
C ARG A 190 17.54 25.78 5.93
N ASN A 191 17.78 25.82 4.62
CA ASN A 191 18.74 26.75 3.98
C ASN A 191 20.16 26.70 4.60
N GLY A 192 20.56 25.56 5.18
CA GLY A 192 21.86 25.38 5.84
C GLY A 192 21.89 25.76 7.31
N GLU A 193 20.83 26.34 7.86
CA GLU A 193 20.67 26.67 9.27
C GLU A 193 19.85 25.62 9.99
N GLN A 194 20.14 25.40 11.27
CA GLN A 194 19.42 24.46 12.13
C GLN A 194 18.31 25.19 12.86
N GLU A 195 17.08 24.68 12.71
CA GLU A 195 15.88 25.22 13.33
C GLU A 195 15.18 24.09 14.11
N SER A 196 14.50 24.45 15.20
CA SER A 196 13.67 23.51 15.99
C SER A 196 12.19 23.79 15.74
N TYR A 197 11.42 22.70 15.61
CA TYR A 197 9.97 22.73 15.39
C TYR A 197 9.28 21.95 16.49
N PHE A 198 8.37 22.58 17.22
CA PHE A 198 7.73 22.03 18.41
C PHE A 198 6.26 21.71 18.18
N GLY A 199 5.80 20.63 18.82
CA GLY A 199 4.40 20.23 18.77
C GLY A 199 4.04 19.27 19.90
N ASN A 200 2.78 19.30 20.31
CA ASN A 200 2.25 18.38 21.33
C ASN A 200 2.39 16.92 20.86
N VAL A 201 2.28 16.70 19.54
CA VAL A 201 2.51 15.40 18.90
C VAL A 201 3.38 15.56 17.66
N THR A 202 4.42 14.74 17.55
CA THR A 202 5.27 14.61 16.36
C THR A 202 4.91 13.36 15.59
N ILE A 203 4.49 13.50 14.33
CA ILE A 203 4.14 12.39 13.44
C ILE A 203 5.26 12.18 12.41
N ILE A 204 5.94 11.04 12.49
CA ILE A 204 6.97 10.64 11.53
C ILE A 204 6.33 9.87 10.38
N ALA A 205 6.44 10.43 9.18
CA ALA A 205 5.91 9.94 7.90
C ALA A 205 6.97 9.98 6.78
N ASP A 206 8.25 9.85 7.14
CA ASP A 206 9.42 10.03 6.27
C ASP A 206 9.73 8.82 5.35
N GLY A 207 8.81 7.83 5.32
CA GLY A 207 8.77 6.77 4.32
C GLY A 207 9.69 5.57 4.61
N TYR A 208 9.97 4.79 3.56
CA TYR A 208 10.66 3.50 3.67
C TYR A 208 12.08 3.60 4.25
N ALA A 209 12.78 4.68 3.98
CA ALA A 209 14.15 4.96 4.45
C ALA A 209 14.17 5.76 5.75
N SER A 210 13.12 5.67 6.56
CA SER A 210 12.99 6.42 7.82
C SER A 210 14.22 6.27 8.72
N LYS A 211 14.83 7.40 9.05
CA LYS A 211 15.92 7.45 10.02
C LYS A 211 15.44 7.50 11.47
N PHE A 212 14.21 7.95 11.68
CA PHE A 212 13.60 8.03 13.01
C PHE A 212 12.98 6.70 13.47
N ARG A 213 12.89 5.70 12.59
CA ARG A 213 12.35 4.38 12.94
C ARG A 213 13.03 3.77 14.15
N LYS A 214 14.35 3.85 14.22
CA LYS A 214 15.16 3.31 15.33
C LYS A 214 14.87 3.96 16.69
N GLU A 215 14.25 5.14 16.69
CA GLU A 215 13.89 5.86 17.93
C GLU A 215 12.73 5.23 18.70
N SER A 216 11.95 4.37 18.05
CA SER A 216 10.76 3.77 18.65
C SER A 216 10.66 2.25 18.45
N ARG A 217 11.57 1.66 17.66
CA ARG A 217 11.58 0.21 17.41
C ARG A 217 12.98 -0.31 17.06
N THR A 218 13.22 -1.56 17.41
CA THR A 218 14.50 -2.26 17.17
C THR A 218 14.53 -3.06 15.88
N ASP A 219 13.34 -3.44 15.36
CA ASP A 219 13.25 -4.24 14.13
C ASP A 219 13.69 -3.42 12.92
N THR A 220 14.39 -4.09 12.01
CA THR A 220 14.83 -3.53 10.74
C THR A 220 14.04 -4.10 9.57
N PRO A 221 13.84 -3.33 8.48
CA PRO A 221 13.23 -3.85 7.28
C PRO A 221 13.99 -5.03 6.68
N VAL A 222 13.26 -6.10 6.32
CA VAL A 222 13.82 -7.25 5.61
C VAL A 222 13.61 -7.05 4.12
N VAL A 223 14.69 -7.03 3.34
CA VAL A 223 14.67 -6.94 1.87
C VAL A 223 14.86 -8.34 1.31
N LYS A 224 13.98 -8.79 0.40
CA LYS A 224 14.07 -10.11 -0.26
C LYS A 224 14.44 -10.01 -1.74
N SER A 225 14.05 -8.93 -2.38
CA SER A 225 14.25 -8.68 -3.79
C SER A 225 14.23 -7.18 -4.08
N LYS A 226 14.46 -6.82 -5.34
CA LYS A 226 14.29 -5.45 -5.83
C LYS A 226 13.38 -5.45 -7.04
N PHE A 227 12.45 -4.51 -7.10
CA PHE A 227 11.80 -4.17 -8.36
C PHE A 227 12.72 -3.30 -9.21
N TRP A 228 12.87 -3.73 -10.46
CA TRP A 228 13.48 -2.93 -11.52
C TRP A 228 12.37 -2.39 -12.41
N GLY A 229 12.30 -1.07 -12.48
CA GLY A 229 11.26 -0.36 -13.22
C GLY A 229 11.73 0.12 -14.56
N LEU A 230 10.91 -0.13 -15.58
CA LEU A 230 11.01 0.45 -16.91
C LEU A 230 9.73 1.24 -17.20
N GLU A 231 9.86 2.24 -18.03
CA GLU A 231 8.73 3.00 -18.58
C GLU A 231 8.61 2.69 -20.06
N LEU A 232 7.50 2.07 -20.42
CA LEU A 232 7.17 1.71 -21.80
C LEU A 232 6.30 2.83 -22.38
N ILE A 233 6.57 3.23 -23.60
CA ILE A 233 5.76 4.22 -24.32
C ILE A 233 4.90 3.50 -25.33
N ASP A 234 3.62 3.86 -25.36
CA ASP A 234 2.58 3.32 -26.24
C ASP A 234 2.58 1.79 -26.27
N ALA A 235 2.66 1.17 -25.09
CA ALA A 235 2.65 -0.27 -24.98
C ALA A 235 1.25 -0.84 -25.29
N ASP A 236 1.19 -1.82 -26.20
CA ASP A 236 -0.02 -2.57 -26.49
C ASP A 236 -0.25 -3.64 -25.41
N LEU A 237 -1.09 -3.34 -24.43
CA LEU A 237 -1.38 -4.25 -23.32
C LEU A 237 -2.51 -5.23 -23.70
N PRO A 238 -2.43 -6.52 -23.28
CA PRO A 238 -3.47 -7.52 -23.55
C PRO A 238 -4.86 -7.08 -23.10
N MET A 239 -4.96 -6.39 -21.97
CA MET A 239 -6.23 -5.90 -21.45
C MET A 239 -6.10 -4.45 -20.96
N PRO A 240 -6.69 -3.47 -21.67
CA PRO A 240 -6.69 -2.07 -21.23
C PRO A 240 -7.34 -1.87 -19.86
N ASN A 241 -6.88 -0.87 -19.11
CA ASN A 241 -7.43 -0.51 -17.79
C ASN A 241 -7.33 -1.63 -16.73
N HIS A 242 -6.37 -2.55 -16.89
CA HIS A 242 -6.08 -3.62 -15.92
C HIS A 242 -4.60 -3.66 -15.59
N GLY A 243 -4.30 -4.07 -14.35
CA GLY A 243 -2.94 -4.46 -13.99
C GLY A 243 -2.66 -5.86 -14.52
N HIS A 244 -1.49 -6.08 -15.13
CA HIS A 244 -1.08 -7.40 -15.62
C HIS A 244 -0.04 -7.99 -14.68
N VAL A 245 -0.21 -9.27 -14.35
CA VAL A 245 0.73 -10.07 -13.57
C VAL A 245 1.18 -11.24 -14.43
N LEU A 246 2.43 -11.23 -14.83
CA LEU A 246 2.99 -12.29 -15.66
C LEU A 246 3.79 -13.25 -14.76
N LEU A 247 3.43 -14.52 -14.84
CA LEU A 247 4.01 -15.63 -14.08
C LEU A 247 4.56 -16.67 -15.05
N GLY A 248 5.82 -17.06 -14.87
CA GLY A 248 6.53 -18.02 -15.71
C GLY A 248 7.71 -18.66 -14.97
N GLU A 249 8.78 -18.98 -15.70
CA GLU A 249 10.01 -19.60 -15.14
C GLU A 249 10.88 -18.62 -14.32
N GLY A 250 10.34 -17.55 -13.83
CA GLY A 250 11.09 -16.56 -13.06
C GLY A 250 10.21 -15.83 -12.06
N SER A 251 10.77 -14.78 -11.53
CA SER A 251 10.03 -13.89 -10.65
C SER A 251 8.95 -13.11 -11.43
N PRO A 252 7.89 -12.65 -10.76
CA PRO A 252 6.77 -12.00 -11.43
C PRO A 252 7.15 -10.69 -12.12
N VAL A 253 6.51 -10.43 -13.25
CA VAL A 253 6.56 -9.14 -13.96
C VAL A 253 5.19 -8.49 -13.87
N LEU A 254 5.18 -7.21 -13.49
CA LEU A 254 3.96 -6.42 -13.42
C LEU A 254 3.96 -5.38 -14.54
N LEU A 255 2.81 -5.23 -15.22
CA LEU A 255 2.60 -4.18 -16.21
C LEU A 255 1.30 -3.44 -15.88
N TYR A 256 1.32 -2.12 -15.88
CA TYR A 256 0.12 -1.29 -15.72
C TYR A 256 0.35 0.11 -16.30
N GLN A 257 -0.68 0.67 -16.93
CA GLN A 257 -0.64 2.04 -17.42
C GLN A 257 -0.49 3.01 -16.26
N ILE A 258 0.31 4.06 -16.42
CA ILE A 258 0.48 5.17 -15.46
C ILE A 258 0.14 6.53 -16.08
N GLY A 259 -0.17 6.54 -17.35
CA GLY A 259 -0.59 7.69 -18.15
C GLY A 259 -1.18 7.22 -19.47
N THR A 260 -1.68 8.13 -20.26
CA THR A 260 -2.27 7.84 -21.57
C THR A 260 -1.29 7.11 -22.49
N HIS A 261 -0.02 7.48 -22.44
CA HIS A 261 1.06 6.93 -23.26
C HIS A 261 2.04 6.06 -22.48
N GLU A 262 2.08 6.18 -21.17
CA GLU A 262 3.10 5.55 -20.35
C GLU A 262 2.56 4.31 -19.63
N THR A 263 3.32 3.23 -19.71
CA THR A 263 3.08 1.98 -19.01
C THR A 263 4.28 1.65 -18.14
N ARG A 264 4.07 1.34 -16.86
CA ARG A 264 5.08 0.84 -15.96
C ARG A 264 5.25 -0.66 -16.12
N ALA A 265 6.50 -1.09 -16.32
CA ALA A 265 6.91 -2.47 -16.14
C ALA A 265 7.76 -2.57 -14.87
N LEU A 266 7.38 -3.44 -13.94
CA LEU A 266 8.15 -3.77 -12.74
C LEU A 266 8.58 -5.23 -12.82
N VAL A 267 9.89 -5.47 -12.86
CA VAL A 267 10.47 -6.80 -12.85
C VAL A 267 11.06 -7.07 -11.48
N ASP A 268 10.55 -8.09 -10.79
CA ASP A 268 11.12 -8.52 -9.50
C ASP A 268 12.42 -9.31 -9.76
N ILE A 269 13.49 -8.91 -9.11
CA ILE A 269 14.78 -9.60 -9.22
C ILE A 269 15.32 -9.84 -7.81
N PRO A 270 15.33 -11.11 -7.33
CA PRO A 270 16.01 -11.50 -6.11
C PRO A 270 17.52 -11.21 -6.17
N GLU A 271 18.14 -10.90 -5.01
CA GLU A 271 19.53 -10.42 -4.98
C GLU A 271 20.55 -11.39 -5.61
N ASN A 272 20.30 -12.71 -5.50
CA ASN A 272 21.22 -13.74 -5.99
C ASN A 272 20.75 -14.39 -7.31
N THR A 273 20.02 -13.67 -8.17
CA THR A 273 19.56 -14.18 -9.45
C THR A 273 20.75 -14.42 -10.39
N PRO A 274 21.07 -15.68 -10.78
CA PRO A 274 22.28 -15.98 -11.57
C PRO A 274 22.30 -15.29 -12.93
N THR A 275 21.14 -15.19 -13.58
CA THR A 275 20.96 -14.56 -14.90
C THR A 275 21.07 -13.03 -14.86
N ALA A 276 20.98 -12.41 -13.66
CA ALA A 276 21.20 -10.99 -13.45
C ALA A 276 22.62 -10.68 -12.91
N SER A 277 23.51 -11.69 -12.83
CA SER A 277 24.90 -11.51 -12.41
C SER A 277 25.70 -10.68 -13.44
N VAL A 278 26.75 -10.01 -12.99
CA VAL A 278 27.62 -9.21 -13.85
C VAL A 278 28.18 -10.06 -15.03
N LYS A 279 28.52 -11.33 -14.77
CA LYS A 279 29.01 -12.28 -15.80
C LYS A 279 27.95 -12.60 -16.86
N ALA A 280 26.67 -12.55 -16.53
CA ALA A 280 25.54 -12.79 -17.44
C ALA A 280 25.03 -11.50 -18.14
N GLY A 281 25.76 -10.38 -18.02
CA GLY A 281 25.37 -9.10 -18.59
C GLY A 281 24.57 -8.20 -17.65
N GLY A 282 24.57 -8.54 -16.34
CA GLY A 282 23.86 -7.77 -15.30
C GLY A 282 22.35 -7.79 -15.47
N VAL A 283 21.69 -6.84 -14.82
CA VAL A 283 20.24 -6.68 -14.88
C VAL A 283 19.74 -6.46 -16.31
N LYS A 284 20.44 -5.65 -17.11
CA LYS A 284 20.07 -5.38 -18.50
C LYS A 284 20.12 -6.67 -19.36
N GLY A 285 21.12 -7.52 -19.14
CA GLY A 285 21.21 -8.83 -19.77
C GLY A 285 20.04 -9.75 -19.38
N HIS A 286 19.68 -9.78 -18.11
CA HIS A 286 18.52 -10.52 -17.60
C HIS A 286 17.20 -10.03 -18.23
N LEU A 287 16.96 -8.73 -18.25
CA LEU A 287 15.78 -8.13 -18.88
C LEU A 287 15.65 -8.50 -20.35
N LYS A 288 16.78 -8.47 -21.10
CA LYS A 288 16.80 -8.74 -22.53
C LYS A 288 16.67 -10.24 -22.85
N ASN A 289 17.38 -11.09 -22.11
CA ASN A 289 17.53 -12.50 -22.48
C ASN A 289 16.53 -13.44 -21.79
N VAL A 290 15.97 -13.01 -20.65
CA VAL A 290 15.05 -13.83 -19.84
C VAL A 290 13.65 -13.24 -19.84
N VAL A 291 13.53 -11.94 -19.50
CA VAL A 291 12.20 -11.31 -19.30
C VAL A 291 11.54 -11.00 -20.64
N LEU A 292 12.23 -10.31 -21.55
CA LEU A 292 11.66 -9.92 -22.84
C LEU A 292 11.01 -11.07 -23.62
N PRO A 293 11.65 -12.25 -23.77
CA PRO A 293 11.04 -13.37 -24.49
C PRO A 293 9.78 -13.96 -23.81
N SER A 294 9.64 -13.78 -22.49
CA SER A 294 8.50 -14.28 -21.71
C SER A 294 7.28 -13.35 -21.78
N LEU A 295 7.43 -12.12 -22.25
CA LEU A 295 6.34 -11.16 -22.36
C LEU A 295 5.42 -11.47 -23.55
N PRO A 296 4.12 -11.06 -23.50
CA PRO A 296 3.24 -11.08 -24.67
C PRO A 296 3.90 -10.38 -25.86
N LYS A 297 3.77 -10.98 -27.05
CA LYS A 297 4.47 -10.51 -28.27
C LYS A 297 4.21 -9.02 -28.56
N GLN A 298 3.01 -8.56 -28.31
CA GLN A 298 2.60 -7.16 -28.55
C GLN A 298 3.30 -6.16 -27.61
N VAL A 299 3.72 -6.57 -26.42
CA VAL A 299 4.43 -5.73 -25.44
C VAL A 299 5.94 -5.69 -25.72
N GLN A 300 6.50 -6.72 -26.37
CA GLN A 300 7.95 -6.87 -26.55
C GLN A 300 8.61 -5.66 -27.24
N PRO A 301 8.05 -5.05 -28.30
CA PRO A 301 8.71 -3.90 -28.97
C PRO A 301 8.90 -2.70 -28.04
N SER A 302 7.87 -2.32 -27.27
CA SER A 302 7.94 -1.19 -26.32
C SER A 302 8.87 -1.50 -25.14
N PHE A 303 8.91 -2.77 -24.69
CA PHE A 303 9.82 -3.22 -23.64
C PHE A 303 11.29 -3.20 -24.11
N GLN A 304 11.58 -3.69 -25.33
CA GLN A 304 12.91 -3.60 -25.92
C GLN A 304 13.38 -2.15 -26.04
N ALA A 305 12.52 -1.27 -26.56
CA ALA A 305 12.82 0.16 -26.66
C ALA A 305 13.11 0.80 -25.29
N ALA A 306 12.43 0.35 -24.23
CA ALA A 306 12.69 0.82 -22.87
C ALA A 306 14.06 0.33 -22.33
N ILE A 307 14.47 -0.92 -22.62
CA ILE A 307 15.80 -1.43 -22.30
C ILE A 307 16.88 -0.59 -22.99
N ASP A 308 16.66 -0.25 -24.26
CA ASP A 308 17.65 0.48 -25.08
C ASP A 308 17.81 1.94 -24.62
N ARG A 309 16.78 2.56 -24.06
CA ARG A 309 16.87 3.89 -23.43
C ARG A 309 17.75 3.92 -22.16
N ASP A 310 18.06 2.78 -21.57
CA ASP A 310 18.95 2.59 -20.42
C ASP A 310 18.60 3.42 -19.16
N ARG A 311 17.34 3.71 -18.95
CA ARG A 311 16.84 4.42 -17.77
C ARG A 311 16.27 3.45 -16.74
N LEU A 312 17.11 2.51 -16.29
CA LEU A 312 16.72 1.53 -15.29
C LEU A 312 16.76 2.13 -13.88
N ARG A 313 15.69 1.92 -13.13
CA ARG A 313 15.60 2.31 -11.73
C ARG A 313 15.22 1.11 -10.87
N SER A 314 15.69 1.08 -9.64
CA SER A 314 15.35 0.00 -8.73
C SER A 314 14.86 0.52 -7.39
N MET A 315 14.02 -0.30 -6.75
CA MET A 315 13.52 -0.08 -5.40
C MET A 315 13.52 -1.40 -4.62
N PRO A 316 14.00 -1.42 -3.37
CA PRO A 316 13.98 -2.62 -2.54
C PRO A 316 12.54 -3.00 -2.16
N ASN A 317 12.22 -4.29 -2.24
CA ASN A 317 10.96 -4.87 -1.80
C ASN A 317 11.10 -5.28 -0.33
N SER A 318 10.66 -4.40 0.55
CA SER A 318 10.89 -4.53 1.99
C SER A 318 9.65 -5.04 2.72
N TRP A 319 9.88 -5.83 3.75
CA TRP A 319 8.91 -6.22 4.76
C TRP A 319 9.27 -5.61 6.12
N LEU A 320 8.28 -5.03 6.79
CA LEU A 320 8.38 -4.56 8.16
C LEU A 320 7.00 -4.70 8.82
N PRO A 321 6.85 -5.57 9.84
CA PRO A 321 5.57 -5.74 10.53
C PRO A 321 5.15 -4.45 11.24
N PRO A 322 3.85 -4.22 11.48
CA PRO A 322 3.39 -3.07 12.24
C PRO A 322 3.77 -3.17 13.72
N THR A 323 3.88 -2.04 14.38
CA THR A 323 4.09 -1.95 15.83
C THR A 323 3.13 -0.95 16.47
N THR A 324 2.95 -1.03 17.78
CA THR A 324 2.17 -0.04 18.53
C THR A 324 3.04 1.17 18.85
N ASN A 325 2.54 2.37 18.61
CA ASN A 325 3.16 3.63 19.04
C ASN A 325 3.02 3.76 20.57
N LYS A 326 4.15 3.70 21.29
CA LYS A 326 4.22 3.72 22.77
C LYS A 326 5.03 4.88 23.31
N THR A 327 5.75 5.61 22.45
CA THR A 327 6.62 6.72 22.84
C THR A 327 5.79 7.99 23.05
N PRO A 328 5.83 8.62 24.23
CA PRO A 328 5.13 9.88 24.49
C PRO A 328 5.53 10.98 23.50
N GLY A 329 4.55 11.66 22.92
CA GLY A 329 4.76 12.73 21.94
C GLY A 329 5.17 12.28 20.54
N LEU A 330 5.36 10.96 20.27
CA LEU A 330 5.83 10.45 18.98
C LEU A 330 4.86 9.42 18.39
N ILE A 331 4.51 9.59 17.12
CA ILE A 331 3.72 8.65 16.34
C ILE A 331 4.45 8.34 15.03
N LEU A 332 4.80 7.08 14.80
CA LEU A 332 5.32 6.58 13.52
C LEU A 332 4.19 6.03 12.68
N LEU A 333 4.10 6.40 11.40
CA LEU A 333 3.09 5.88 10.46
C LEU A 333 3.60 5.82 9.01
N GLY A 334 2.77 5.28 8.12
CA GLY A 334 3.18 4.98 6.75
C GLY A 334 4.30 3.91 6.71
N ASP A 335 5.15 3.99 5.69
CA ASP A 335 6.28 3.05 5.53
C ASP A 335 7.35 3.20 6.63
N ALA A 336 7.37 4.30 7.36
CA ALA A 336 8.21 4.44 8.55
C ALA A 336 7.89 3.40 9.61
N MET A 337 6.60 3.05 9.76
CA MET A 337 6.12 2.08 10.74
C MET A 337 5.93 0.68 10.16
N ASN A 338 5.34 0.55 8.97
CA ASN A 338 4.89 -0.74 8.42
C ASN A 338 5.08 -0.80 6.90
N MET A 339 5.83 -1.80 6.44
CA MET A 339 6.05 -2.06 5.01
C MET A 339 5.59 -3.46 4.62
N ARG A 340 5.15 -3.60 3.38
CA ARG A 340 4.76 -4.85 2.73
C ARG A 340 5.32 -4.93 1.33
N HIS A 341 5.42 -6.14 0.79
CA HIS A 341 5.86 -6.31 -0.59
C HIS A 341 4.93 -5.51 -1.53
N PRO A 342 5.47 -4.68 -2.44
CA PRO A 342 4.66 -3.78 -3.25
C PRO A 342 3.87 -4.47 -4.38
N LEU A 343 3.99 -5.79 -4.54
CA LEU A 343 3.33 -6.61 -5.57
C LEU A 343 1.83 -6.31 -5.73
N THR A 344 1.15 -6.07 -4.62
CA THR A 344 -0.32 -5.91 -4.59
C THR A 344 -0.79 -4.47 -4.72
N GLY A 345 0.12 -3.49 -4.77
CA GLY A 345 -0.24 -2.07 -4.77
C GLY A 345 -0.99 -1.58 -3.52
N GLY A 346 -0.97 -2.36 -2.42
CA GLY A 346 -1.78 -2.08 -1.21
C GLY A 346 -1.22 -1.00 -0.27
N GLY A 347 0.00 -0.50 -0.49
CA GLY A 347 0.69 0.42 0.41
C GLY A 347 -0.06 1.74 0.64
N MET A 348 -0.46 2.39 -0.44
CA MET A 348 -1.21 3.66 -0.37
C MET A 348 -2.62 3.47 0.21
N THR A 349 -3.27 2.34 -0.10
CA THR A 349 -4.58 1.99 0.48
C THR A 349 -4.52 1.90 1.99
N VAL A 350 -3.48 1.26 2.53
CA VAL A 350 -3.24 1.22 3.97
C VAL A 350 -2.96 2.62 4.52
N ALA A 351 -2.09 3.39 3.87
CA ALA A 351 -1.71 4.73 4.33
C ALA A 351 -2.92 5.67 4.44
N PHE A 352 -3.80 5.73 3.43
CA PHE A 352 -5.00 6.57 3.48
C PHE A 352 -6.02 6.10 4.52
N ASN A 353 -6.22 4.79 4.66
CA ASN A 353 -7.10 4.26 5.70
C ASN A 353 -6.54 4.49 7.11
N ASP A 354 -5.22 4.43 7.29
CA ASP A 354 -4.56 4.80 8.53
C ASP A 354 -4.74 6.30 8.83
N ALA A 355 -4.68 7.19 7.82
CA ALA A 355 -4.94 8.62 7.99
C ALA A 355 -6.40 8.89 8.40
N VAL A 356 -7.38 8.21 7.77
CA VAL A 356 -8.79 8.27 8.18
C VAL A 356 -8.97 7.84 9.63
N LEU A 357 -8.41 6.69 10.00
CA LEU A 357 -8.54 6.16 11.36
C LEU A 357 -7.84 7.03 12.40
N LEU A 358 -6.64 7.53 12.09
CA LEU A 358 -5.90 8.40 13.00
C LEU A 358 -6.65 9.71 13.24
N SER A 359 -7.15 10.36 12.17
CA SER A 359 -7.91 11.59 12.29
C SER A 359 -9.21 11.42 13.10
N GLU A 360 -9.87 10.26 12.98
CA GLU A 360 -11.01 9.90 13.81
C GLU A 360 -10.63 9.80 15.29
N LEU A 361 -9.56 9.04 15.60
CA LEU A 361 -9.16 8.76 16.98
C LEU A 361 -8.53 9.96 17.70
N LEU A 362 -7.93 10.88 16.96
CA LEU A 362 -7.36 12.14 17.48
C LEU A 362 -8.28 13.34 17.25
N SER A 363 -9.55 13.11 16.88
CA SER A 363 -10.51 14.22 16.72
C SER A 363 -10.67 14.99 18.02
N PRO A 364 -10.95 16.32 17.94
CA PRO A 364 -11.16 17.16 19.14
C PRO A 364 -12.29 16.69 20.07
N GLU A 365 -13.24 15.91 19.54
CA GLU A 365 -14.31 15.30 20.36
C GLU A 365 -13.78 14.16 21.24
N ILE A 366 -12.73 13.44 20.78
CA ILE A 366 -12.14 12.28 21.49
C ILE A 366 -10.91 12.71 22.30
N VAL A 367 -10.06 13.53 21.71
CA VAL A 367 -8.85 14.07 22.32
C VAL A 367 -8.92 15.60 22.22
N PRO A 368 -9.56 16.28 23.17
CA PRO A 368 -9.67 17.74 23.12
C PRO A 368 -8.32 18.43 23.09
N ASP A 369 -7.38 17.94 23.89
CA ASP A 369 -6.01 18.45 23.98
C ASP A 369 -5.00 17.35 23.66
N LEU A 370 -4.12 17.60 22.67
CA LEU A 370 -3.07 16.66 22.27
C LEU A 370 -1.91 16.60 23.27
N ASP A 371 -1.87 17.51 24.24
CA ASP A 371 -0.94 17.49 25.37
C ASP A 371 -1.30 16.40 26.40
N ASP A 372 -2.55 15.92 26.40
CA ASP A 372 -2.92 14.73 27.18
C ASP A 372 -2.29 13.46 26.59
N THR A 373 -1.01 13.32 26.85
CA THR A 373 -0.19 12.17 26.39
C THR A 373 -0.81 10.82 26.75
N LYS A 374 -1.44 10.70 27.93
CA LYS A 374 -2.07 9.45 28.36
C LYS A 374 -3.23 9.08 27.47
N LEU A 375 -4.08 10.02 27.13
CA LEU A 375 -5.23 9.86 26.26
C LEU A 375 -4.75 9.55 24.82
N VAL A 376 -3.75 10.30 24.31
CA VAL A 376 -3.15 10.05 23.00
C VAL A 376 -2.62 8.60 22.91
N LEU A 377 -1.82 8.14 23.87
CA LEU A 377 -1.30 6.77 23.91
C LEU A 377 -2.41 5.71 24.01
N GLN A 378 -3.51 6.02 24.71
CA GLN A 378 -4.69 5.15 24.72
C GLN A 378 -5.33 5.04 23.33
N GLN A 379 -5.46 6.15 22.60
CA GLN A 379 -5.95 6.12 21.22
C GLN A 379 -4.99 5.37 20.28
N MET A 380 -3.67 5.46 20.49
CA MET A 380 -2.69 4.70 19.69
C MET A 380 -2.80 3.19 19.88
N ARG A 381 -3.14 2.72 21.09
CA ARG A 381 -3.47 1.29 21.32
C ARG A 381 -4.75 0.89 20.56
N LYS A 382 -5.80 1.72 20.58
CA LYS A 382 -7.02 1.48 19.80
C LYS A 382 -6.72 1.50 18.30
N PHE A 383 -5.90 2.44 17.82
CA PHE A 383 -5.45 2.53 16.45
C PHE A 383 -4.78 1.23 15.99
N HIS A 384 -3.83 0.69 16.77
CA HIS A 384 -3.13 -0.55 16.47
C HIS A 384 -4.10 -1.71 16.21
N TRP A 385 -5.11 -1.89 17.04
CA TRP A 385 -6.07 -2.98 16.90
C TRP A 385 -7.12 -2.73 15.82
N ARG A 386 -7.66 -1.50 15.72
CA ARG A 386 -8.70 -1.18 14.73
C ARG A 386 -8.19 -1.24 13.28
N ARG A 387 -6.94 -0.86 13.04
CA ARG A 387 -6.35 -0.91 11.69
C ARG A 387 -6.17 -2.35 11.18
N LYS A 388 -6.08 -3.36 12.06
CA LYS A 388 -5.78 -4.75 11.67
C LYS A 388 -6.84 -5.36 10.77
N GLY A 389 -8.09 -5.01 10.87
CA GLY A 389 -9.15 -5.52 9.99
C GLY A 389 -8.84 -5.33 8.50
N LEU A 390 -8.21 -4.21 8.12
CA LEU A 390 -7.75 -3.94 6.76
C LEU A 390 -6.26 -4.27 6.58
N THR A 391 -5.42 -3.73 7.45
CA THR A 391 -3.97 -3.69 7.24
C THR A 391 -3.35 -5.07 7.33
N SER A 392 -3.74 -5.90 8.32
CA SER A 392 -3.21 -7.26 8.44
C SER A 392 -3.59 -8.11 7.23
N VAL A 393 -4.82 -7.95 6.73
CA VAL A 393 -5.25 -8.66 5.52
C VAL A 393 -4.35 -8.33 4.34
N ILE A 394 -4.12 -7.04 4.06
CA ILE A 394 -3.28 -6.60 2.95
C ILE A 394 -1.82 -7.00 3.16
N ASN A 395 -1.29 -6.89 4.39
CA ASN A 395 0.08 -7.26 4.71
C ASN A 395 0.34 -8.76 4.48
N ILE A 396 -0.52 -9.62 5.05
CA ILE A 396 -0.41 -11.07 4.93
C ILE A 396 -0.57 -11.49 3.46
N LEU A 397 -1.59 -10.96 2.78
CA LEU A 397 -1.87 -11.28 1.39
C LEU A 397 -0.72 -10.90 0.46
N ALA A 398 -0.12 -9.72 0.65
CA ALA A 398 1.03 -9.28 -0.14
C ALA A 398 2.23 -10.23 -0.01
N GLN A 399 2.52 -10.71 1.20
CA GLN A 399 3.63 -11.64 1.44
C GLN A 399 3.32 -13.04 0.95
N ALA A 400 2.09 -13.53 1.17
CA ALA A 400 1.66 -14.85 0.72
C ALA A 400 1.66 -14.94 -0.82
N LEU A 401 1.08 -13.95 -1.51
CA LEU A 401 1.09 -13.89 -2.98
C LEU A 401 2.50 -13.77 -3.54
N TYR A 402 3.36 -12.97 -2.92
CA TYR A 402 4.76 -12.88 -3.36
C TYR A 402 5.45 -14.26 -3.27
N SER A 403 5.27 -14.97 -2.15
CA SER A 403 5.86 -16.31 -1.99
C SER A 403 5.34 -17.31 -3.02
N LEU A 404 4.06 -17.22 -3.40
CA LEU A 404 3.47 -18.07 -4.45
C LEU A 404 3.96 -17.67 -5.84
N PHE A 405 4.06 -16.38 -6.14
CA PHE A 405 4.39 -15.90 -7.49
C PHE A 405 5.88 -16.03 -7.80
N ALA A 406 6.74 -15.95 -6.78
CA ALA A 406 8.19 -16.21 -6.87
C ALA A 406 8.54 -17.67 -6.53
N ALA A 407 7.68 -18.63 -6.88
CA ALA A 407 7.81 -20.04 -6.54
C ALA A 407 9.11 -20.66 -7.09
N ASP A 408 9.98 -21.13 -6.19
CA ASP A 408 11.30 -21.71 -6.49
C ASP A 408 11.40 -23.22 -6.22
N ASP A 409 10.43 -23.78 -5.49
CA ASP A 409 10.34 -25.21 -5.20
C ASP A 409 9.04 -25.86 -5.71
N TYR A 410 8.97 -27.19 -5.70
CA TYR A 410 7.84 -27.92 -6.25
C TYR A 410 6.53 -27.70 -5.45
N GLN A 411 6.62 -27.48 -4.12
CA GLN A 411 5.44 -27.23 -3.29
C GLN A 411 4.84 -25.86 -3.62
N LEU A 412 5.68 -24.83 -3.75
CA LEU A 412 5.25 -23.49 -4.13
C LEU A 412 4.72 -23.46 -5.57
N LYS A 413 5.35 -24.20 -6.51
CA LYS A 413 4.84 -24.34 -7.90
C LYS A 413 3.48 -25.02 -7.93
N ALA A 414 3.24 -26.04 -7.10
CA ALA A 414 1.93 -26.67 -6.96
C ALA A 414 0.88 -25.69 -6.42
N LEU A 415 1.23 -24.89 -5.39
CA LEU A 415 0.35 -23.87 -4.83
C LEU A 415 0.09 -22.73 -5.83
N GLN A 416 1.09 -22.32 -6.61
CA GLN A 416 0.99 -21.29 -7.65
C GLN A 416 0.00 -21.73 -8.74
N LEU A 417 0.16 -22.96 -9.27
CA LEU A 417 -0.78 -23.54 -10.23
C LEU A 417 -2.19 -23.66 -9.64
N GLY A 418 -2.28 -24.11 -8.38
CA GLY A 418 -3.56 -24.21 -7.67
C GLY A 418 -4.26 -22.86 -7.53
N CYS A 419 -3.53 -21.80 -7.19
CA CYS A 419 -4.05 -20.44 -7.11
C CYS A 419 -4.57 -19.95 -8.47
N PHE A 420 -3.80 -20.12 -9.54
CA PHE A 420 -4.22 -19.78 -10.90
C PHE A 420 -5.49 -20.53 -11.32
N ARG A 421 -5.54 -21.84 -11.10
CA ARG A 421 -6.71 -22.66 -11.42
C ARG A 421 -7.92 -22.34 -10.53
N TYR A 422 -7.70 -21.94 -9.28
CA TYR A 422 -8.75 -21.50 -8.38
C TYR A 422 -9.44 -20.23 -8.92
N PHE A 423 -8.70 -19.26 -9.42
CA PHE A 423 -9.27 -18.09 -10.08
C PHE A 423 -10.06 -18.45 -11.34
N LYS A 424 -9.65 -19.47 -12.08
CA LYS A 424 -10.41 -19.96 -13.26
C LYS A 424 -11.79 -20.53 -12.90
N LEU A 425 -12.07 -20.87 -11.65
CA LEU A 425 -13.40 -21.30 -11.21
C LEU A 425 -14.42 -20.15 -11.24
N GLY A 426 -13.96 -18.90 -11.17
CA GLY A 426 -14.84 -17.71 -11.21
C GLY A 426 -15.64 -17.47 -9.93
N GLY A 427 -16.57 -16.52 -9.96
CA GLY A 427 -17.46 -16.18 -8.86
C GLY A 427 -16.72 -15.88 -7.56
N ASN A 428 -17.15 -16.48 -6.44
CA ASN A 428 -16.53 -16.24 -5.12
C ASN A 428 -15.04 -16.58 -5.08
N CYS A 429 -14.53 -17.45 -5.97
CA CYS A 429 -13.10 -17.76 -6.04
C CYS A 429 -12.26 -16.59 -6.59
N ILE A 430 -12.90 -15.61 -7.24
CA ILE A 430 -12.30 -14.34 -7.64
C ILE A 430 -12.70 -13.24 -6.67
N ASP A 431 -14.01 -13.05 -6.42
CA ASP A 431 -14.54 -11.89 -5.71
C ASP A 431 -13.99 -11.75 -4.29
N GLY A 432 -13.84 -12.87 -3.57
CA GLY A 432 -13.25 -12.87 -2.23
C GLY A 432 -11.79 -12.41 -2.20
N PRO A 433 -10.87 -13.12 -2.86
CA PRO A 433 -9.45 -12.75 -2.88
C PRO A 433 -9.20 -11.35 -3.44
N VAL A 434 -9.90 -10.96 -4.51
CA VAL A 434 -9.74 -9.64 -5.12
C VAL A 434 -10.35 -8.54 -4.27
N GLY A 435 -11.47 -8.80 -3.61
CA GLY A 435 -12.06 -7.87 -2.64
C GLY A 435 -11.14 -7.59 -1.45
N LEU A 436 -10.42 -8.62 -0.97
CA LEU A 436 -9.38 -8.46 0.06
C LEU A 436 -8.20 -7.61 -0.46
N LEU A 437 -7.70 -7.94 -1.66
CA LEU A 437 -6.60 -7.23 -2.30
C LEU A 437 -6.93 -5.77 -2.57
N ALA A 438 -8.14 -5.51 -3.05
CA ALA A 438 -8.65 -4.17 -3.32
C ALA A 438 -8.90 -3.33 -2.04
N GLY A 439 -8.79 -3.91 -0.85
CA GLY A 439 -9.06 -3.25 0.43
C GLY A 439 -10.54 -2.95 0.67
N ILE A 440 -11.41 -3.68 -0.02
CA ILE A 440 -12.88 -3.58 0.07
C ILE A 440 -13.39 -4.52 1.16
N ILE A 441 -13.00 -5.81 1.09
CA ILE A 441 -13.28 -6.80 2.13
C ILE A 441 -12.23 -6.65 3.23
N ARG A 442 -12.69 -6.48 4.47
CA ARG A 442 -11.84 -6.19 5.64
C ARG A 442 -11.92 -7.28 6.71
N GLN A 443 -12.18 -8.51 6.30
CA GLN A 443 -12.41 -9.64 7.20
C GLN A 443 -11.26 -10.64 7.13
N PRO A 444 -10.44 -10.79 8.19
CA PRO A 444 -9.34 -11.75 8.22
C PRO A 444 -9.77 -13.20 7.99
N PHE A 445 -10.98 -13.58 8.42
CA PHE A 445 -11.51 -14.93 8.17
C PHE A 445 -11.71 -15.23 6.70
N VAL A 446 -12.09 -14.23 5.88
CA VAL A 446 -12.23 -14.41 4.42
C VAL A 446 -10.87 -14.69 3.79
N LEU A 447 -9.80 -14.00 4.25
CA LEU A 447 -8.43 -14.30 3.83
C LEU A 447 -8.05 -15.75 4.17
N PHE A 448 -8.27 -16.17 5.41
CA PHE A 448 -7.95 -17.52 5.87
C PHE A 448 -8.70 -18.57 5.05
N TYR A 449 -10.01 -18.38 4.86
CA TYR A 449 -10.85 -19.26 4.07
C TYR A 449 -10.32 -19.45 2.65
N HIS A 450 -10.09 -18.35 1.91
CA HIS A 450 -9.62 -18.46 0.52
C HIS A 450 -8.20 -19.00 0.41
N PHE A 451 -7.31 -18.61 1.33
CA PHE A 451 -5.94 -19.12 1.31
C PHE A 451 -5.89 -20.65 1.46
N PHE A 452 -6.61 -21.20 2.43
CA PHE A 452 -6.66 -22.65 2.63
C PHE A 452 -7.51 -23.37 1.57
N SER A 453 -8.52 -22.72 1.01
CA SER A 453 -9.25 -23.26 -0.15
C SER A 453 -8.32 -23.41 -1.37
N VAL A 454 -7.47 -22.42 -1.64
CA VAL A 454 -6.43 -22.50 -2.68
C VAL A 454 -5.46 -23.65 -2.38
N ALA A 455 -5.00 -23.81 -1.15
CA ALA A 455 -4.06 -24.86 -0.76
C ALA A 455 -4.67 -26.25 -0.93
N LEU A 456 -5.91 -26.47 -0.49
CA LEU A 456 -6.61 -27.75 -0.64
C LEU A 456 -6.92 -28.05 -2.11
N TYR A 457 -7.31 -27.04 -2.89
CA TYR A 457 -7.55 -27.19 -4.32
C TYR A 457 -6.27 -27.50 -5.08
N ALA A 458 -5.15 -26.86 -4.72
CA ALA A 458 -3.83 -27.19 -5.26
C ALA A 458 -3.43 -28.64 -4.99
N ILE A 459 -3.65 -29.14 -3.78
CA ILE A 459 -3.42 -30.53 -3.39
C ILE A 459 -4.29 -31.46 -4.22
N TRP A 460 -5.57 -31.15 -4.38
CA TRP A 460 -6.48 -31.95 -5.21
C TRP A 460 -6.00 -32.03 -6.66
N ILE A 461 -5.63 -30.90 -7.29
CA ILE A 461 -5.05 -30.87 -8.65
C ILE A 461 -3.76 -31.68 -8.69
N TYR A 462 -2.86 -31.50 -7.71
CA TYR A 462 -1.58 -32.19 -7.64
C TYR A 462 -1.74 -33.72 -7.60
N ILE A 463 -2.71 -34.23 -6.85
CA ILE A 463 -3.00 -35.67 -6.76
C ILE A 463 -3.64 -36.16 -8.06
N THR A 464 -4.69 -35.49 -8.55
CA THR A 464 -5.49 -35.93 -9.69
C THR A 464 -4.77 -35.81 -11.03
N SER A 465 -3.73 -35.01 -11.14
CA SER A 465 -2.89 -34.93 -12.35
C SER A 465 -1.88 -36.07 -12.48
N ALA A 466 -1.82 -37.00 -11.51
CA ALA A 466 -0.99 -38.20 -11.59
C ALA A 466 -1.69 -39.33 -12.35
N SER A 467 -0.88 -40.28 -12.85
CA SER A 467 -1.42 -41.58 -13.26
C SER A 467 -2.00 -42.33 -12.05
N LEU A 468 -2.91 -43.30 -12.29
CA LEU A 468 -3.53 -44.10 -11.23
C LEU A 468 -2.52 -44.71 -10.26
N PHE A 469 -1.37 -45.17 -10.75
CA PHE A 469 -0.28 -45.73 -9.93
C PHE A 469 0.52 -44.63 -9.17
N GLY A 470 0.54 -43.40 -9.67
CA GLY A 470 1.22 -42.29 -9.05
C GLY A 470 0.40 -41.56 -8.00
N MET A 471 -0.93 -41.71 -7.99
CA MET A 471 -1.82 -41.01 -7.04
C MET A 471 -1.47 -41.26 -5.56
N PRO A 472 -1.20 -42.52 -5.10
CA PRO A 472 -0.85 -42.75 -3.70
C PRO A 472 0.42 -42.01 -3.26
N ILE A 473 1.44 -41.96 -4.11
CA ILE A 473 2.68 -41.27 -3.84
C ILE A 473 2.43 -39.75 -3.72
N ARG A 474 1.65 -39.19 -4.67
CA ARG A 474 1.31 -37.78 -4.62
C ARG A 474 0.40 -37.42 -3.44
N ALA A 475 -0.47 -38.30 -3.00
CA ALA A 475 -1.25 -38.13 -1.79
C ALA A 475 -0.36 -37.99 -0.55
N ILE A 476 0.70 -38.83 -0.43
CA ILE A 476 1.65 -38.72 0.68
C ILE A 476 2.48 -37.42 0.58
N THR A 477 3.02 -37.13 -0.62
CA THR A 477 3.85 -35.91 -0.81
C THR A 477 3.04 -34.62 -0.73
N SER A 478 1.71 -34.67 -0.90
CA SER A 478 0.82 -33.51 -0.73
C SER A 478 0.78 -32.98 0.72
N ILE A 479 1.13 -33.79 1.71
CA ILE A 479 1.33 -33.33 3.10
C ILE A 479 2.40 -32.22 3.12
N GLY A 480 3.48 -32.37 2.33
CA GLY A 480 4.51 -31.35 2.17
C GLY A 480 3.98 -30.05 1.53
N VAL A 481 3.04 -30.14 0.58
CA VAL A 481 2.39 -28.96 -0.04
C VAL A 481 1.55 -28.22 0.99
N PHE A 482 0.75 -28.94 1.79
CA PHE A 482 -0.04 -28.33 2.87
C PHE A 482 0.86 -27.68 3.93
N TRP A 483 1.91 -28.40 4.36
CA TRP A 483 2.89 -27.86 5.30
C TRP A 483 3.55 -26.58 4.77
N LYS A 484 3.91 -26.57 3.49
CA LYS A 484 4.48 -25.38 2.84
C LYS A 484 3.51 -24.20 2.87
N ALA A 485 2.21 -24.42 2.59
CA ALA A 485 1.19 -23.39 2.71
C ALA A 485 1.14 -22.81 4.14
N CYS A 486 1.20 -23.66 5.17
CA CYS A 486 1.26 -23.22 6.55
C CYS A 486 2.52 -22.39 6.84
N VAL A 487 3.69 -22.83 6.39
CA VAL A 487 4.97 -22.11 6.55
C VAL A 487 4.96 -20.75 5.84
N VAL A 488 4.23 -20.64 4.73
CA VAL A 488 4.08 -19.37 4.01
C VAL A 488 3.24 -18.35 4.77
N ILE A 489 2.13 -18.75 5.40
CA ILE A 489 1.17 -17.78 5.95
C ILE A 489 1.35 -17.51 7.45
N PHE A 490 1.60 -18.53 8.27
CA PHE A 490 1.60 -18.40 9.73
C PHE A 490 2.65 -17.42 10.29
N PRO A 491 3.88 -17.32 9.78
CA PRO A 491 4.85 -16.33 10.26
C PRO A 491 4.31 -14.89 10.15
N TYR A 492 3.59 -14.58 9.08
CA TYR A 492 3.01 -13.26 8.88
C TYR A 492 1.77 -13.04 9.76
N ILE A 493 0.93 -14.07 9.96
CA ILE A 493 -0.18 -14.00 10.94
C ILE A 493 0.37 -13.71 12.34
N PHE A 494 1.39 -14.43 12.77
CA PHE A 494 1.99 -14.22 14.10
C PHE A 494 2.65 -12.85 14.23
N SER A 495 3.33 -12.36 13.19
CA SER A 495 3.91 -11.02 13.20
C SER A 495 2.85 -9.91 13.32
N GLU A 496 1.66 -10.12 12.75
CA GLU A 496 0.53 -9.21 12.88
C GLU A 496 -0.14 -9.25 14.27
N LEU A 497 -0.02 -10.35 15.01
CA LEU A 497 -0.57 -10.47 16.37
C LEU A 497 0.31 -9.82 17.44
N GLN A 498 1.57 -9.56 17.13
CA GLN A 498 2.48 -8.86 18.05
C GLN A 498 2.09 -7.38 18.18
N SER A 499 2.14 -6.84 19.40
CA SER A 499 1.74 -5.45 19.73
C SER A 499 2.92 -4.62 20.24
#